data_b49a3de62275cdd4d5d84e4773608bfc
#
_entry.id   b49a3de62275cdd4d5d84e4773608bfc
#
_cell.length_a   1.000
_cell.length_b   1.000
_cell.length_c   1.000
_cell.angle_alpha   90.00
_cell.angle_beta   90.00
_cell.angle_gamma   90.00
#
_symmetry.space_group_name_H-M   'P 1'
#
loop_
_entity.id
_entity.type
_entity.pdbx_description
1 polymer ?
#
loop_
_entity_poly.entity_id
_entity_poly.type
_entity_poly.pdbx_seq_one_letter_code
_entity_poly.pdbx_strand_id
1 'polypeptide(L)'
;MGNGEGPTLITSVQRAFRLMEAVGAHEGGAPAKQLARETELPLATTYHLLRTLAHDGYIRKLEDGGFVLGDKLGTLHAGGRGQALLNRVRPALAALRDDLSAAAYLTFYEDGEIRVAEIVDGPRAPRVDLWVGFEDAGHATALGKCVLRELDDGARDDYLSRHPLADLTPRTITGRAELLRRLDTLPMAPLVTDMEEYALGTFCVAVPVYSGETLGSLGVSLRADRISRIEEIRSRLLPTASRVTRGLSLTM
;
A
#
# COMPACT_ATOMS: atom_id res chain seq x y z
N MET A 1 -40.89 -3.20 25.15
CA MET A 1 -41.19 -2.65 23.80
C MET A 1 -40.14 -1.58 23.52
N GLY A 2 -39.05 -1.93 22.91
CA GLY A 2 -37.98 -0.97 22.50
C GLY A 2 -38.28 -0.50 21.10
N ASN A 3 -38.58 0.79 20.94
CA ASN A 3 -38.70 1.46 19.64
C ASN A 3 -37.34 1.35 18.94
N GLY A 4 -37.27 0.60 17.86
CA GLY A 4 -36.16 0.60 16.92
C GLY A 4 -36.21 1.88 16.08
N GLU A 5 -35.64 2.97 16.59
CA GLU A 5 -35.35 4.13 15.75
C GLU A 5 -34.27 3.73 14.75
N GLY A 6 -34.65 3.59 13.49
CA GLY A 6 -33.70 3.43 12.40
C GLY A 6 -32.74 4.62 12.33
N PRO A 7 -31.55 4.45 11.71
CA PRO A 7 -30.54 5.51 11.65
C PRO A 7 -31.11 6.77 10.98
N THR A 8 -30.84 7.94 11.57
CA THR A 8 -31.21 9.24 10.97
C THR A 8 -30.40 9.45 9.70
N LEU A 9 -31.07 9.42 8.55
CA LEU A 9 -30.44 9.57 7.23
C LEU A 9 -30.49 11.03 6.75
N ILE A 10 -29.37 11.51 6.18
CA ILE A 10 -29.27 12.86 5.60
C ILE A 10 -29.67 12.80 4.13
N THR A 11 -30.88 13.28 3.82
CA THR A 11 -31.47 13.20 2.48
C THR A 11 -30.62 13.84 1.37
N SER A 12 -29.92 14.94 1.66
CA SER A 12 -29.05 15.60 0.68
C SER A 12 -27.84 14.72 0.29
N VAL A 13 -27.30 13.97 1.25
CA VAL A 13 -26.19 13.01 0.99
C VAL A 13 -26.69 11.85 0.12
N GLN A 14 -27.86 11.29 0.45
CA GLN A 14 -28.45 10.22 -0.37
C GLN A 14 -28.72 10.67 -1.80
N ARG A 15 -29.23 11.88 -1.98
CA ARG A 15 -29.48 12.47 -3.31
C ARG A 15 -28.19 12.66 -4.09
N ALA A 16 -27.11 13.11 -3.44
CA ALA A 16 -25.80 13.25 -4.07
C ALA A 16 -25.24 11.91 -4.57
N PHE A 17 -25.32 10.85 -3.75
CA PHE A 17 -24.89 9.52 -4.16
C PHE A 17 -25.71 8.95 -5.32
N ARG A 18 -27.05 9.03 -5.26
CA ARG A 18 -27.91 8.61 -6.39
C ARG A 18 -27.58 9.34 -7.68
N LEU A 19 -27.26 10.63 -7.58
CA LEU A 19 -26.89 11.43 -8.74
C LEU A 19 -25.54 10.98 -9.31
N MET A 20 -24.54 10.65 -8.47
CA MET A 20 -23.27 10.11 -8.92
C MET A 20 -23.43 8.73 -9.59
N GLU A 21 -24.27 7.85 -9.03
CA GLU A 21 -24.62 6.56 -9.62
C GLU A 21 -25.25 6.73 -11.00
N ALA A 22 -26.20 7.66 -11.14
CA ALA A 22 -26.82 8.00 -12.43
C ALA A 22 -25.80 8.53 -13.45
N VAL A 23 -24.87 9.40 -13.04
CA VAL A 23 -23.77 9.87 -13.91
C VAL A 23 -22.91 8.69 -14.36
N GLY A 24 -22.57 7.77 -13.45
CA GLY A 24 -21.74 6.60 -13.75
C GLY A 24 -22.37 5.57 -14.70
N ALA A 25 -23.72 5.56 -14.81
CA ALA A 25 -24.43 4.70 -15.75
C ALA A 25 -24.29 5.14 -17.23
N HIS A 26 -23.70 6.34 -17.48
CA HIS A 26 -23.56 6.90 -18.82
C HIS A 26 -22.09 7.12 -19.19
N GLU A 27 -21.45 6.16 -19.86
CA GLU A 27 -20.02 6.24 -20.27
C GLU A 27 -19.69 7.49 -21.10
N GLY A 28 -20.60 7.94 -21.97
CA GLY A 28 -20.46 9.14 -22.80
C GLY A 28 -20.85 10.45 -22.11
N GLY A 29 -21.30 10.39 -20.86
CA GLY A 29 -21.85 11.52 -20.12
C GLY A 29 -23.33 11.75 -20.35
N ALA A 30 -24.00 12.40 -19.39
CA ALA A 30 -25.43 12.71 -19.45
C ALA A 30 -25.71 14.19 -19.09
N PRO A 31 -26.64 14.86 -19.80
CA PRO A 31 -27.02 16.24 -19.47
C PRO A 31 -27.86 16.30 -18.17
N ALA A 32 -27.76 17.40 -17.44
CA ALA A 32 -28.47 17.60 -16.16
C ALA A 32 -29.96 17.31 -16.20
N LYS A 33 -30.64 17.62 -17.32
CA LYS A 33 -32.08 17.36 -17.48
C LYS A 33 -32.40 15.85 -17.50
N GLN A 34 -31.53 15.04 -18.10
CA GLN A 34 -31.67 13.60 -18.12
C GLN A 34 -31.46 13.03 -16.71
N LEU A 35 -30.35 13.40 -16.06
CA LEU A 35 -30.03 13.00 -14.69
C LEU A 35 -31.12 13.37 -13.69
N ALA A 36 -31.72 14.55 -13.82
CA ALA A 36 -32.84 14.99 -12.99
C ALA A 36 -34.05 14.06 -13.12
N ARG A 37 -34.38 13.60 -14.34
CA ARG A 37 -35.49 12.67 -14.59
C ARG A 37 -35.19 11.27 -14.02
N GLU A 38 -33.99 10.76 -14.22
CA GLU A 38 -33.59 9.41 -13.77
C GLU A 38 -33.52 9.32 -12.24
N THR A 39 -33.10 10.39 -11.58
CA THR A 39 -33.01 10.46 -10.12
C THR A 39 -34.28 10.98 -9.43
N GLU A 40 -35.29 11.36 -10.22
CA GLU A 40 -36.54 11.96 -9.74
C GLU A 40 -36.30 13.23 -8.88
N LEU A 41 -35.23 13.97 -9.18
CA LEU A 41 -34.89 15.21 -8.48
C LEU A 41 -35.37 16.45 -9.23
N PRO A 42 -35.78 17.49 -8.52
CA PRO A 42 -36.02 18.78 -9.14
C PRO A 42 -34.77 19.28 -9.86
N LEU A 43 -34.93 19.84 -11.08
CA LEU A 43 -33.81 20.26 -11.90
C LEU A 43 -32.87 21.27 -11.19
N ALA A 44 -33.44 22.18 -10.40
CA ALA A 44 -32.66 23.14 -9.60
C ALA A 44 -31.78 22.41 -8.56
N THR A 45 -32.31 21.41 -7.86
CA THR A 45 -31.59 20.60 -6.90
C THR A 45 -30.46 19.80 -7.59
N THR A 46 -30.76 19.24 -8.76
CA THR A 46 -29.78 18.52 -9.57
C THR A 46 -28.61 19.42 -9.95
N TYR A 47 -28.85 20.64 -10.41
CA TYR A 47 -27.78 21.58 -10.72
C TYR A 47 -26.95 21.98 -9.50
N HIS A 48 -27.55 22.14 -8.33
CA HIS A 48 -26.80 22.43 -7.10
C HIS A 48 -25.90 21.29 -6.70
N LEU A 49 -26.39 20.03 -6.73
CA LEU A 49 -25.62 18.86 -6.43
C LEU A 49 -24.49 18.63 -7.45
N LEU A 50 -24.81 18.75 -8.76
CA LEU A 50 -23.79 18.63 -9.82
C LEU A 50 -22.67 19.65 -9.67
N ARG A 51 -23.00 20.90 -9.30
CA ARG A 51 -21.98 21.95 -9.05
C ARG A 51 -21.09 21.59 -7.87
N THR A 52 -21.67 21.15 -6.76
CA THR A 52 -20.92 20.74 -5.56
C THR A 52 -19.99 19.55 -5.88
N LEU A 53 -20.54 18.50 -6.50
CA LEU A 53 -19.78 17.31 -6.86
C LEU A 53 -18.66 17.62 -7.88
N ALA A 54 -18.90 18.55 -8.81
CA ALA A 54 -17.88 18.99 -9.76
C ALA A 54 -16.79 19.83 -9.10
N HIS A 55 -17.18 20.73 -8.17
CA HIS A 55 -16.21 21.52 -7.39
C HIS A 55 -15.27 20.61 -6.60
N ASP A 56 -15.81 19.55 -6.02
CA ASP A 56 -15.04 18.60 -5.22
C ASP A 56 -14.34 17.50 -6.06
N GLY A 57 -14.47 17.53 -7.41
CA GLY A 57 -13.77 16.62 -8.32
C GLY A 57 -14.37 15.21 -8.45
N TYR A 58 -15.56 14.96 -7.88
CA TYR A 58 -16.27 13.68 -8.02
C TYR A 58 -16.94 13.48 -9.37
N ILE A 59 -17.31 14.57 -10.05
CA ILE A 59 -17.79 14.58 -11.43
C ILE A 59 -17.08 15.67 -12.23
N ARG A 60 -17.16 15.58 -13.56
CA ARG A 60 -16.62 16.61 -14.48
C ARG A 60 -17.68 16.94 -15.52
N LYS A 61 -17.78 18.23 -15.86
CA LYS A 61 -18.63 18.70 -16.93
C LYS A 61 -17.86 18.66 -18.25
N LEU A 62 -18.45 18.09 -19.29
CA LEU A 62 -17.93 18.06 -20.64
C LEU A 62 -18.27 19.34 -21.41
N GLU A 63 -17.58 19.59 -22.54
CA GLU A 63 -17.79 20.76 -23.41
C GLU A 63 -19.20 20.80 -24.01
N ASP A 64 -19.77 19.64 -24.31
CA ASP A 64 -21.16 19.48 -24.81
C ASP A 64 -22.24 19.67 -23.73
N GLY A 65 -21.83 19.90 -22.48
CA GLY A 65 -22.70 20.12 -21.35
C GLY A 65 -23.13 18.87 -20.59
N GLY A 66 -22.65 17.69 -21.01
CA GLY A 66 -22.79 16.41 -20.29
C GLY A 66 -21.96 16.37 -19.01
N PHE A 67 -22.31 15.45 -18.11
CA PHE A 67 -21.55 15.20 -16.89
C PHE A 67 -21.07 13.75 -16.88
N VAL A 68 -19.79 13.55 -16.52
CA VAL A 68 -19.14 12.25 -16.35
C VAL A 68 -18.54 12.16 -14.95
N LEU A 69 -18.20 10.93 -14.53
CA LEU A 69 -17.46 10.72 -13.28
C LEU A 69 -16.08 11.41 -13.34
N GLY A 70 -15.65 11.98 -12.23
CA GLY A 70 -14.37 12.67 -12.10
C GLY A 70 -13.29 11.78 -11.51
N ASP A 71 -12.02 12.21 -11.64
CA ASP A 71 -10.82 11.45 -11.31
C ASP A 71 -10.71 11.10 -9.81
N LYS A 72 -11.34 11.90 -8.94
CA LYS A 72 -11.36 11.64 -7.49
C LYS A 72 -12.00 10.28 -7.12
N LEU A 73 -12.93 9.80 -7.93
CA LEU A 73 -13.51 8.47 -7.74
C LEU A 73 -12.51 7.35 -8.04
N GLY A 74 -11.61 7.56 -9.01
CA GLY A 74 -10.49 6.66 -9.27
C GLY A 74 -9.57 6.53 -8.06
N THR A 75 -9.22 7.65 -7.43
CA THR A 75 -8.41 7.70 -6.21
C THR A 75 -9.09 6.97 -5.04
N LEU A 76 -10.39 7.19 -4.84
CA LEU A 76 -11.16 6.49 -3.80
C LEU A 76 -11.26 4.98 -4.08
N HIS A 77 -11.45 4.60 -5.34
CA HIS A 77 -11.50 3.19 -5.75
C HIS A 77 -10.15 2.50 -5.52
N ALA A 78 -9.04 3.14 -5.89
CA ALA A 78 -7.69 2.64 -5.65
C ALA A 78 -7.43 2.44 -4.14
N GLY A 79 -7.80 3.43 -3.30
CA GLY A 79 -7.71 3.29 -1.85
C GLY A 79 -8.57 2.16 -1.28
N GLY A 80 -9.80 1.99 -1.80
CA GLY A 80 -10.69 0.90 -1.39
C GLY A 80 -10.19 -0.48 -1.80
N ARG A 81 -9.62 -0.62 -3.00
CA ARG A 81 -9.00 -1.87 -3.46
C ARG A 81 -7.76 -2.21 -2.62
N GLY A 82 -6.91 -1.22 -2.34
CA GLY A 82 -5.75 -1.40 -1.46
C GLY A 82 -6.17 -1.92 -0.08
N GLN A 83 -7.19 -1.32 0.53
CA GLN A 83 -7.70 -1.76 1.84
C GLN A 83 -8.28 -3.18 1.80
N ALA A 84 -9.05 -3.53 0.77
CA ALA A 84 -9.59 -4.89 0.60
C ALA A 84 -8.46 -5.91 0.43
N LEU A 85 -7.41 -5.54 -0.29
CA LEU A 85 -6.21 -6.36 -0.50
C LEU A 85 -5.47 -6.58 0.83
N LEU A 86 -5.22 -5.52 1.58
CA LEU A 86 -4.58 -5.60 2.90
C LEU A 86 -5.38 -6.44 3.88
N ASN A 87 -6.71 -6.34 3.89
CA ASN A 87 -7.58 -7.18 4.72
C ASN A 87 -7.43 -8.68 4.44
N ARG A 88 -7.10 -9.06 3.20
CA ARG A 88 -6.86 -10.48 2.82
C ARG A 88 -5.50 -10.99 3.27
N VAL A 89 -4.47 -10.15 3.25
CA VAL A 89 -3.11 -10.57 3.61
C VAL A 89 -2.82 -10.43 5.10
N ARG A 90 -3.51 -9.53 5.80
CA ARG A 90 -3.34 -9.28 7.24
C ARG A 90 -3.40 -10.54 8.11
N PRO A 91 -4.30 -11.52 7.90
CA PRO A 91 -4.28 -12.78 8.67
C PRO A 91 -2.99 -13.58 8.49
N ALA A 92 -2.39 -13.58 7.30
CA ALA A 92 -1.13 -14.26 7.05
C ALA A 92 0.05 -13.55 7.75
N LEU A 93 0.05 -12.21 7.77
CA LEU A 93 1.03 -11.42 8.51
C LEU A 93 0.86 -11.64 10.04
N ALA A 94 -0.38 -11.68 10.53
CA ALA A 94 -0.66 -11.92 11.94
C ALA A 94 -0.17 -13.32 12.38
N ALA A 95 -0.42 -14.35 11.59
CA ALA A 95 0.11 -15.69 11.84
C ALA A 95 1.64 -15.68 11.86
N LEU A 96 2.29 -15.01 10.90
CA LEU A 96 3.75 -14.90 10.85
C LEU A 96 4.31 -14.19 12.09
N ARG A 97 3.67 -13.08 12.52
CA ARG A 97 4.02 -12.37 13.75
C ARG A 97 3.94 -13.29 14.97
N ASP A 98 2.87 -14.06 15.10
CA ASP A 98 2.63 -14.91 16.27
C ASP A 98 3.59 -16.11 16.28
N ASP A 99 3.82 -16.76 15.14
CA ASP A 99 4.73 -17.90 14.99
C ASP A 99 6.18 -17.51 15.34
N LEU A 100 6.64 -16.34 14.92
CA LEU A 100 8.01 -15.89 15.09
C LEU A 100 8.20 -14.98 16.32
N SER A 101 7.12 -14.51 16.94
CA SER A 101 7.17 -13.43 17.94
C SER A 101 7.97 -12.24 17.43
N ALA A 102 7.68 -11.80 16.21
CA ALA A 102 8.38 -10.77 15.45
C ALA A 102 7.37 -9.90 14.70
N ALA A 103 7.55 -8.59 14.68
CA ALA A 103 6.70 -7.72 13.87
C ALA A 103 6.84 -8.08 12.38
N ALA A 104 5.72 -8.14 11.67
CA ALA A 104 5.64 -8.46 10.25
C ALA A 104 5.28 -7.22 9.44
N TYR A 105 5.93 -7.05 8.29
CA TYR A 105 5.82 -5.88 7.43
C TYR A 105 5.55 -6.31 6.00
N LEU A 106 4.71 -5.54 5.30
CA LEU A 106 4.51 -5.63 3.86
C LEU A 106 4.79 -4.27 3.25
N THR A 107 5.60 -4.25 2.20
CA THR A 107 5.89 -3.03 1.42
C THR A 107 5.55 -3.26 -0.04
N PHE A 108 5.31 -2.15 -0.78
CA PHE A 108 5.23 -2.15 -2.23
C PHE A 108 6.11 -1.04 -2.82
N TYR A 109 6.56 -1.28 -4.04
CA TYR A 109 7.22 -0.27 -4.87
C TYR A 109 6.18 0.31 -5.82
N GLU A 110 5.80 1.56 -5.58
CA GLU A 110 4.75 2.26 -6.31
C GLU A 110 5.20 3.69 -6.60
N ASP A 111 5.02 4.15 -7.83
CA ASP A 111 5.40 5.49 -8.27
C ASP A 111 6.87 5.85 -7.98
N GLY A 112 7.77 4.87 -8.07
CA GLY A 112 9.18 5.06 -7.79
C GLY A 112 9.57 5.04 -6.30
N GLU A 113 8.63 4.77 -5.39
CA GLU A 113 8.81 4.81 -3.95
C GLU A 113 8.57 3.45 -3.28
N ILE A 114 9.36 3.14 -2.25
CA ILE A 114 9.17 1.95 -1.41
C ILE A 114 8.30 2.34 -0.21
N ARG A 115 7.02 1.93 -0.24
CA ARG A 115 6.03 2.31 0.78
C ARG A 115 5.65 1.15 1.66
N VAL A 116 5.51 1.41 2.97
CA VAL A 116 4.96 0.43 3.90
C VAL A 116 3.44 0.38 3.72
N ALA A 117 2.95 -0.79 3.27
CA ALA A 117 1.53 -1.03 3.06
C ALA A 117 0.83 -1.55 4.32
N GLU A 118 1.51 -2.40 5.11
CA GLU A 118 0.94 -2.97 6.33
C GLU A 118 2.05 -3.29 7.34
N ILE A 119 1.75 -3.06 8.62
CA ILE A 119 2.56 -3.50 9.76
C ILE A 119 1.66 -4.25 10.73
N VAL A 120 2.04 -5.46 11.08
CA VAL A 120 1.36 -6.25 12.11
C VAL A 120 2.33 -6.52 13.24
N ASP A 121 2.14 -5.82 14.34
CA ASP A 121 2.96 -5.87 15.55
C ASP A 121 2.13 -6.22 16.79
N GLY A 122 2.74 -6.17 17.96
CA GLY A 122 2.07 -6.39 19.23
C GLY A 122 3.04 -6.39 20.41
N PRO A 123 2.54 -6.53 21.65
CA PRO A 123 3.37 -6.42 22.86
C PRO A 123 4.54 -7.42 22.92
N ARG A 124 4.40 -8.61 22.32
CA ARG A 124 5.44 -9.65 22.23
C ARG A 124 6.28 -9.58 20.95
N ALA A 125 5.85 -8.75 20.02
CA ALA A 125 6.46 -8.57 18.70
C ALA A 125 6.44 -7.06 18.35
N PRO A 126 7.17 -6.21 19.09
CA PRO A 126 7.15 -4.77 18.86
C PRO A 126 7.79 -4.45 17.51
N ARG A 127 7.22 -3.44 16.82
CA ARG A 127 7.83 -2.91 15.60
C ARG A 127 9.15 -2.21 15.92
N VAL A 128 10.03 -2.13 14.93
CA VAL A 128 11.18 -1.23 14.96
C VAL A 128 10.65 0.21 14.95
N ASP A 129 11.24 1.08 15.74
CA ASP A 129 10.90 2.49 15.75
C ASP A 129 11.36 3.13 14.43
N LEU A 130 10.40 3.63 13.63
CA LEU A 130 10.64 4.20 12.30
C LEU A 130 10.92 5.71 12.41
N TRP A 131 11.99 6.08 13.08
CA TRP A 131 12.37 7.46 13.34
C TRP A 131 12.88 8.22 12.09
N VAL A 132 13.43 7.51 11.10
CA VAL A 132 13.63 8.00 9.73
C VAL A 132 12.55 7.36 8.88
N GLY A 133 11.90 8.12 8.02
CA GLY A 133 10.88 7.59 7.12
C GLY A 133 11.40 6.36 6.38
N PHE A 134 10.60 5.31 6.33
CA PHE A 134 10.98 4.07 5.67
C PHE A 134 11.31 4.28 4.18
N GLU A 135 10.65 5.26 3.57
CA GLU A 135 10.82 5.68 2.19
C GLU A 135 12.26 6.19 1.94
N ASP A 136 12.84 6.89 2.91
CA ASP A 136 14.19 7.44 2.82
C ASP A 136 15.29 6.46 3.25
N ALA A 137 14.95 5.33 3.84
CA ALA A 137 15.88 4.37 4.42
C ALA A 137 15.90 3.00 3.72
N GLY A 138 15.43 2.91 2.48
CA GLY A 138 15.37 1.63 1.74
C GLY A 138 16.72 0.93 1.62
N HIS A 139 17.82 1.68 1.52
CA HIS A 139 19.18 1.15 1.46
C HIS A 139 19.63 0.44 2.74
N ALA A 140 19.09 0.82 3.89
CA ALA A 140 19.47 0.31 5.20
C ALA A 140 18.53 -0.75 5.77
N THR A 141 17.38 -1.01 5.13
CA THR A 141 16.40 -1.98 5.59
C THR A 141 16.42 -3.27 4.78
N ALA A 142 16.11 -4.41 5.39
CA ALA A 142 15.96 -5.67 4.67
C ALA A 142 14.86 -5.59 3.61
N LEU A 143 13.73 -4.93 3.92
CA LEU A 143 12.60 -4.75 3.02
C LEU A 143 12.99 -3.89 1.80
N GLY A 144 13.62 -2.76 2.03
CA GLY A 144 14.06 -1.87 0.96
C GLY A 144 15.15 -2.50 0.09
N LYS A 145 16.18 -3.11 0.68
CA LYS A 145 17.21 -3.85 -0.07
C LYS A 145 16.63 -5.01 -0.87
N CYS A 146 15.58 -5.66 -0.36
CA CYS A 146 14.87 -6.72 -1.08
C CYS A 146 14.21 -6.16 -2.36
N VAL A 147 13.52 -5.03 -2.28
CA VAL A 147 12.94 -4.35 -3.45
C VAL A 147 14.05 -3.88 -4.40
N LEU A 148 15.06 -3.16 -3.91
CA LEU A 148 16.16 -2.64 -4.72
C LEU A 148 16.91 -3.72 -5.51
N ARG A 149 17.01 -4.94 -4.96
CA ARG A 149 17.62 -6.08 -5.64
C ARG A 149 16.80 -6.56 -6.84
N GLU A 150 15.48 -6.56 -6.72
CA GLU A 150 14.56 -7.07 -7.74
C GLU A 150 14.25 -6.02 -8.83
N LEU A 151 14.52 -4.71 -8.59
CA LEU A 151 14.38 -3.66 -9.59
C LEU A 151 15.40 -3.81 -10.71
N ASP A 152 15.00 -3.42 -11.93
CA ASP A 152 15.95 -3.21 -13.00
C ASP A 152 16.93 -2.06 -12.68
N ASP A 153 18.03 -1.99 -13.45
CA ASP A 153 19.08 -1.00 -13.19
C ASP A 153 18.57 0.44 -13.28
N GLY A 154 17.64 0.74 -14.21
CA GLY A 154 17.10 2.07 -14.43
C GLY A 154 16.24 2.53 -13.24
N ALA A 155 15.30 1.70 -12.80
CA ALA A 155 14.42 1.99 -11.69
C ALA A 155 15.20 2.08 -10.36
N ARG A 156 16.19 1.20 -10.19
CA ARG A 156 17.09 1.20 -9.02
C ARG A 156 17.95 2.48 -8.97
N ASP A 157 18.51 2.89 -10.09
CA ASP A 157 19.31 4.10 -10.22
C ASP A 157 18.47 5.36 -10.00
N ASP A 158 17.26 5.41 -10.51
CA ASP A 158 16.31 6.49 -10.27
C ASP A 158 15.99 6.62 -8.77
N TYR A 159 15.62 5.51 -8.10
CA TYR A 159 15.36 5.52 -6.67
C TYR A 159 16.57 6.03 -5.87
N LEU A 160 17.77 5.47 -6.12
CA LEU A 160 19.00 5.83 -5.40
C LEU A 160 19.48 7.25 -5.72
N SER A 161 19.03 7.87 -6.80
CA SER A 161 19.32 9.28 -7.11
C SER A 161 18.51 10.25 -6.27
N ARG A 162 17.30 9.85 -5.87
CA ARG A 162 16.37 10.67 -5.08
C ARG A 162 16.52 10.44 -3.57
N HIS A 163 17.02 9.27 -3.15
CA HIS A 163 17.16 8.90 -1.74
C HIS A 163 18.64 8.79 -1.34
N PRO A 164 19.20 9.81 -0.67
CA PRO A 164 20.57 9.76 -0.15
C PRO A 164 20.76 8.59 0.81
N LEU A 165 21.93 7.93 0.74
CA LEU A 165 22.27 6.83 1.64
C LEU A 165 22.64 7.40 3.01
N ALA A 166 21.63 7.72 3.83
CA ALA A 166 21.82 8.30 5.15
C ALA A 166 22.58 7.37 6.09
N ASP A 167 23.50 7.90 6.87
CA ASP A 167 24.24 7.19 7.90
C ASP A 167 23.38 7.09 9.17
N LEU A 168 22.72 5.94 9.36
CA LEU A 168 21.77 5.71 10.44
C LEU A 168 22.41 5.02 11.64
N THR A 169 23.37 4.14 11.38
CA THR A 169 24.14 3.41 12.39
C THR A 169 25.58 3.18 11.89
N PRO A 170 26.52 2.84 12.75
CA PRO A 170 27.88 2.49 12.32
C PRO A 170 27.96 1.28 11.35
N ARG A 171 26.84 0.60 11.11
CA ARG A 171 26.74 -0.56 10.20
C ARG A 171 26.00 -0.25 8.91
N THR A 172 25.45 0.96 8.78
CA THR A 172 24.74 1.39 7.56
C THR A 172 25.69 1.47 6.38
N ILE A 173 25.29 0.90 5.24
CA ILE A 173 26.02 1.05 3.98
C ILE A 173 25.71 2.44 3.42
N THR A 174 26.69 3.33 3.44
CA THR A 174 26.57 4.72 2.95
C THR A 174 27.17 4.93 1.57
N GLY A 175 27.90 3.96 1.05
CA GLY A 175 28.52 4.00 -0.27
C GLY A 175 27.68 3.32 -1.34
N ARG A 176 27.26 4.07 -2.40
CA ARG A 176 26.46 3.53 -3.51
C ARG A 176 27.10 2.29 -4.17
N ALA A 177 28.39 2.36 -4.48
CA ALA A 177 29.11 1.24 -5.10
C ALA A 177 29.16 0.00 -4.20
N GLU A 178 29.24 0.18 -2.90
CA GLU A 178 29.22 -0.89 -1.92
C GLU A 178 27.81 -1.51 -1.82
N LEU A 179 26.78 -0.68 -1.75
CA LEU A 179 25.38 -1.14 -1.76
C LEU A 179 25.10 -1.98 -3.00
N LEU A 180 25.41 -1.49 -4.19
CA LEU A 180 25.18 -2.23 -5.44
C LEU A 180 25.92 -3.57 -5.45
N ARG A 181 27.21 -3.61 -5.09
CA ARG A 181 27.94 -4.88 -4.96
C ARG A 181 27.27 -5.82 -3.96
N ARG A 182 26.76 -5.29 -2.84
CA ARG A 182 26.07 -6.10 -1.83
C ARG A 182 24.79 -6.70 -2.37
N LEU A 183 23.98 -5.92 -3.09
CA LEU A 183 22.75 -6.39 -3.72
C LEU A 183 23.01 -7.46 -4.78
N ASP A 184 24.03 -7.29 -5.62
CA ASP A 184 24.41 -8.21 -6.69
C ASP A 184 25.04 -9.52 -6.15
N THR A 185 25.72 -9.48 -5.00
CA THR A 185 26.36 -10.65 -4.38
C THR A 185 25.44 -11.42 -3.43
N LEU A 186 24.23 -10.92 -3.16
CA LEU A 186 23.26 -11.69 -2.39
C LEU A 186 22.98 -13.02 -3.11
N PRO A 187 23.01 -14.16 -2.39
CA PRO A 187 22.71 -15.45 -2.98
C PRO A 187 21.38 -15.41 -3.72
N MET A 188 21.23 -16.23 -4.77
CA MET A 188 19.93 -16.48 -5.44
C MET A 188 18.84 -16.93 -4.45
N ALA A 189 19.18 -17.16 -3.19
CA ALA A 189 18.20 -17.33 -2.11
C ALA A 189 17.39 -16.04 -1.95
N PRO A 190 16.06 -16.15 -1.86
CA PRO A 190 15.18 -14.97 -1.84
C PRO A 190 15.28 -14.14 -0.57
N LEU A 191 16.06 -14.55 0.43
CA LEU A 191 16.22 -13.84 1.69
C LEU A 191 17.20 -12.67 1.58
N VAL A 192 16.75 -11.49 2.00
CA VAL A 192 17.58 -10.31 2.23
C VAL A 192 17.57 -9.97 3.71
N THR A 193 18.72 -9.62 4.26
CA THR A 193 18.87 -9.32 5.68
C THR A 193 19.38 -7.89 5.91
N ASP A 194 19.00 -7.36 7.06
CA ASP A 194 19.56 -6.15 7.66
C ASP A 194 19.99 -6.50 9.08
N MET A 195 21.27 -6.27 9.38
CA MET A 195 21.83 -6.50 10.69
C MET A 195 22.27 -5.19 11.30
N GLU A 196 21.34 -4.55 12.03
CA GLU A 196 21.59 -3.27 12.69
C GLU A 196 21.99 -2.12 11.73
N GLU A 197 21.66 -2.25 10.44
CA GLU A 197 21.95 -1.20 9.45
C GLU A 197 20.96 -0.04 9.56
N TYR A 198 19.69 -0.32 9.86
CA TYR A 198 18.66 0.69 10.09
C TYR A 198 18.60 1.16 11.55
N ALA A 199 18.62 0.22 12.50
CA ALA A 199 18.55 0.51 13.93
C ALA A 199 19.37 -0.50 14.73
N LEU A 200 20.18 0.00 15.69
CA LEU A 200 20.97 -0.86 16.56
C LEU A 200 20.07 -1.80 17.38
N GLY A 201 20.56 -3.01 17.61
CA GLY A 201 19.85 -4.05 18.35
C GLY A 201 18.76 -4.77 17.53
N THR A 202 18.63 -4.48 16.21
CA THR A 202 17.64 -5.08 15.33
C THR A 202 18.26 -6.02 14.30
N PHE A 203 17.51 -7.08 13.96
CA PHE A 203 17.79 -8.00 12.87
C PHE A 203 16.53 -8.16 12.05
N CYS A 204 16.58 -7.80 10.77
CA CYS A 204 15.44 -7.88 9.87
C CYS A 204 15.73 -8.86 8.73
N VAL A 205 14.67 -9.55 8.29
CA VAL A 205 14.72 -10.47 7.15
C VAL A 205 13.55 -10.19 6.24
N ALA A 206 13.78 -10.13 4.94
CA ALA A 206 12.76 -9.90 3.94
C ALA A 206 12.89 -10.83 2.74
N VAL A 207 11.77 -11.03 2.05
CA VAL A 207 11.66 -11.78 0.80
C VAL A 207 10.76 -11.03 -0.18
N PRO A 208 10.94 -11.18 -1.51
CA PRO A 208 10.10 -10.51 -2.49
C PRO A 208 8.68 -11.07 -2.48
N VAL A 209 7.71 -10.22 -2.77
CA VAL A 209 6.32 -10.54 -3.06
C VAL A 209 5.85 -9.74 -4.26
N TYR A 210 4.80 -10.23 -4.96
CA TYR A 210 4.30 -9.60 -6.16
C TYR A 210 2.78 -9.48 -6.09
N SER A 211 2.26 -8.35 -6.60
CA SER A 211 0.84 -8.12 -6.81
C SER A 211 0.64 -7.75 -8.28
N GLY A 212 0.38 -8.75 -9.12
CA GLY A 212 0.49 -8.58 -10.56
C GLY A 212 1.90 -8.15 -10.95
N GLU A 213 2.04 -6.98 -11.58
CA GLU A 213 3.33 -6.39 -11.94
C GLU A 213 3.97 -5.57 -10.81
N THR A 214 3.23 -5.28 -9.73
CA THR A 214 3.74 -4.49 -8.61
C THR A 214 4.65 -5.35 -7.74
N LEU A 215 5.91 -4.94 -7.64
CA LEU A 215 6.92 -5.52 -6.77
C LEU A 215 6.74 -5.02 -5.34
N GLY A 216 6.99 -5.90 -4.38
CA GLY A 216 7.01 -5.56 -2.97
C GLY A 216 7.93 -6.48 -2.17
N SER A 217 7.91 -6.34 -0.86
CA SER A 217 8.63 -7.24 0.05
C SER A 217 7.80 -7.54 1.30
N LEU A 218 7.92 -8.78 1.76
CA LEU A 218 7.41 -9.25 3.04
C LEU A 218 8.58 -9.50 3.97
N GLY A 219 8.55 -8.94 5.16
CA GLY A 219 9.65 -9.13 6.11
C GLY A 219 9.21 -9.18 7.57
N VAL A 220 10.17 -9.51 8.41
CA VAL A 220 10.02 -9.51 9.86
C VAL A 220 11.20 -8.83 10.53
N SER A 221 10.95 -8.21 11.69
CA SER A 221 11.99 -7.63 12.54
C SER A 221 12.07 -8.33 13.89
N LEU A 222 13.29 -8.62 14.32
CA LEU A 222 13.61 -9.26 15.58
C LEU A 222 14.74 -8.48 16.29
N ARG A 223 15.03 -8.87 17.52
CA ARG A 223 16.26 -8.43 18.19
C ARG A 223 17.48 -9.08 17.54
N ALA A 224 18.59 -8.37 17.47
CA ALA A 224 19.82 -8.83 16.83
C ALA A 224 20.37 -10.15 17.41
N ASP A 225 20.10 -10.44 18.70
CA ASP A 225 20.49 -11.71 19.36
C ASP A 225 19.73 -12.94 18.82
N ARG A 226 18.71 -12.74 17.98
CA ARG A 226 17.89 -13.81 17.39
C ARG A 226 18.36 -14.26 16.00
N ILE A 227 19.54 -13.84 15.54
CA ILE A 227 20.09 -14.21 14.22
C ILE A 227 20.20 -15.73 14.05
N SER A 228 20.47 -16.48 15.12
CA SER A 228 20.54 -17.95 15.10
C SER A 228 19.23 -18.62 14.63
N ARG A 229 18.09 -17.88 14.63
CA ARG A 229 16.79 -18.37 14.17
C ARG A 229 16.57 -18.19 12.65
N ILE A 230 17.60 -17.85 11.88
CA ILE A 230 17.46 -17.53 10.44
C ILE A 230 16.78 -18.67 9.65
N GLU A 231 17.09 -19.95 9.92
CA GLU A 231 16.47 -21.07 9.23
C GLU A 231 14.99 -21.26 9.63
N GLU A 232 14.65 -21.02 10.88
CA GLU A 232 13.26 -21.02 11.34
C GLU A 232 12.48 -19.88 10.67
N ILE A 233 13.05 -18.66 10.64
CA ILE A 233 12.46 -17.51 9.96
C ILE A 233 12.23 -17.83 8.48
N ARG A 234 13.23 -18.36 7.81
CA ARG A 234 13.16 -18.78 6.40
C ARG A 234 12.00 -19.75 6.16
N SER A 235 11.89 -20.79 7.02
CA SER A 235 10.87 -21.84 6.88
C SER A 235 9.43 -21.32 7.03
N ARG A 236 9.23 -20.18 7.71
CA ARG A 236 7.93 -19.53 7.91
C ARG A 236 7.69 -18.40 6.89
N LEU A 237 8.72 -17.62 6.59
CA LEU A 237 8.62 -16.45 5.75
C LEU A 237 8.33 -16.80 4.27
N LEU A 238 9.06 -17.77 3.70
CA LEU A 238 8.90 -18.16 2.29
C LEU A 238 7.49 -18.69 1.94
N PRO A 239 6.92 -19.65 2.69
CA PRO A 239 5.55 -20.08 2.41
C PRO A 239 4.52 -18.98 2.60
N THR A 240 4.76 -18.07 3.55
CA THR A 240 3.87 -16.94 3.79
C THR A 240 3.94 -15.95 2.63
N ALA A 241 5.13 -15.62 2.12
CA ALA A 241 5.30 -14.78 0.93
C ALA A 241 4.58 -15.36 -0.30
N SER A 242 4.69 -16.67 -0.52
CA SER A 242 3.98 -17.36 -1.60
C SER A 242 2.46 -17.29 -1.44
N ARG A 243 1.93 -17.37 -0.22
CA ARG A 243 0.48 -17.19 0.06
C ARG A 243 0.04 -15.76 -0.17
N VAL A 244 0.84 -14.79 0.29
CA VAL A 244 0.58 -13.36 0.10
C VAL A 244 0.55 -13.03 -1.39
N THR A 245 1.56 -13.42 -2.18
CA THR A 245 1.60 -13.22 -3.63
C THR A 245 0.35 -13.79 -4.32
N ARG A 246 -0.05 -15.04 -4.00
CA ARG A 246 -1.28 -15.62 -4.57
C ARG A 246 -2.54 -14.85 -4.14
N GLY A 247 -2.62 -14.44 -2.87
CA GLY A 247 -3.75 -13.66 -2.36
C GLY A 247 -3.88 -12.28 -3.03
N LEU A 248 -2.75 -11.69 -3.41
CA LEU A 248 -2.65 -10.43 -4.13
C LEU A 248 -3.05 -10.56 -5.61
N SER A 249 -2.69 -11.68 -6.27
CA SER A 249 -2.93 -11.92 -7.70
C SER A 249 -4.39 -12.27 -8.06
N LEU A 250 -5.21 -12.70 -7.11
CA LEU A 250 -6.62 -13.09 -7.33
C LEU A 250 -7.58 -11.89 -7.51
N THR A 251 -7.07 -10.68 -7.68
CA THR A 251 -7.87 -9.43 -7.68
C THR A 251 -7.79 -8.67 -9.00
N MET A 252 -7.24 -9.31 -10.06
CA MET A 252 -7.28 -8.80 -11.44
C MET A 252 -8.44 -9.37 -12.21
#